data_41cdf042138eefe75bf007a4bb40b0e1
#
_entry.id   41cdf042138eefe75bf007a4bb40b0e1
#
_cell.length_a   1.000
_cell.length_b   1.000
_cell.length_c   1.000
_cell.angle_alpha   90.00
_cell.angle_beta   90.00
_cell.angle_gamma   90.00
#
_symmetry.space_group_name_H-M   'P 1'
#
loop_
_entity.id
_entity.type
_entity.pdbx_description
1 polymer ?
#
loop_
_entity_poly.entity_id
_entity_poly.type
_entity_poly.pdbx_seq_one_letter_code
_entity_poly.pdbx_strand_id
1 'polypeptide(L)'
;MNTLQQILQHLTIQKQTVTCAESCTGGLLAGELTRLSGSSAIFAYGFVTYSNLAKQELLGVKNETLQQFGAVSVETVKEMANGALQKANADYALAISGIAGPTGGTPNKPVGTVCFGLATKNQTLTQTKHFSGSRDEIRQQAVDYALQLLKENLYETIS
;
A
#
# COMPACT_ATOMS: atom_id res chain seq x y z
N MET A 1 4.28 -15.70 16.47
CA MET A 1 3.23 -15.00 15.68
C MET A 1 3.76 -14.67 14.29
N ASN A 2 2.91 -14.80 13.29
CA ASN A 2 3.28 -14.34 11.95
C ASN A 2 3.19 -12.81 11.84
N THR A 3 3.60 -12.28 10.69
CA THR A 3 3.66 -10.83 10.46
C THR A 3 2.31 -10.14 10.72
N LEU A 4 1.23 -10.68 10.16
CA LEU A 4 -0.11 -10.09 10.31
C LEU A 4 -0.57 -10.09 11.77
N GLN A 5 -0.34 -11.18 12.49
CA GLN A 5 -0.68 -11.28 13.92
C GLN A 5 0.08 -10.23 14.74
N GLN A 6 1.35 -10.01 14.43
CA GLN A 6 2.17 -9.01 15.12
C GLN A 6 1.66 -7.60 14.84
N ILE A 7 1.29 -7.30 13.60
CA ILE A 7 0.70 -6.01 13.24
C ILE A 7 -0.61 -5.79 14.00
N LEU A 8 -1.50 -6.77 13.98
CA LEU A 8 -2.80 -6.67 14.67
C LEU A 8 -2.62 -6.42 16.15
N GLN A 9 -1.73 -7.17 16.81
CA GLN A 9 -1.47 -7.01 18.23
C GLN A 9 -0.92 -5.61 18.54
N HIS A 10 0.09 -5.17 17.80
CA HIS A 10 0.71 -3.86 18.02
C HIS A 10 -0.31 -2.72 17.86
N LEU A 11 -1.03 -2.72 16.74
CA LEU A 11 -1.99 -1.65 16.44
C LEU A 11 -3.14 -1.63 17.45
N THR A 12 -3.60 -2.80 17.89
CA THR A 12 -4.65 -2.90 18.89
C THR A 12 -4.19 -2.32 20.24
N ILE A 13 -3.00 -2.70 20.69
CA ILE A 13 -2.43 -2.22 21.96
C ILE A 13 -2.19 -0.71 21.90
N GLN A 14 -1.65 -0.22 20.80
CA GLN A 14 -1.32 1.20 20.63
C GLN A 14 -2.53 2.06 20.26
N LYS A 15 -3.68 1.45 19.98
CA LYS A 15 -4.90 2.14 19.52
C LYS A 15 -4.63 2.94 18.25
N GLN A 16 -3.89 2.32 17.34
CA GLN A 16 -3.54 2.88 16.03
C GLN A 16 -4.33 2.19 14.93
N THR A 17 -4.50 2.87 13.81
CA THR A 17 -5.21 2.34 12.67
C THR A 17 -4.33 2.37 11.42
N VAL A 18 -4.64 1.48 10.48
CA VAL A 18 -3.98 1.38 9.18
C VAL A 18 -5.03 1.44 8.07
N THR A 19 -4.66 2.09 6.98
CA THR A 19 -5.42 2.07 5.74
C THR A 19 -4.52 1.61 4.60
N CYS A 20 -5.10 1.37 3.44
CA CYS A 20 -4.33 1.02 2.25
C CYS A 20 -4.92 1.64 0.99
N ALA A 21 -4.05 1.84 0.01
CA ALA A 21 -4.39 2.32 -1.33
C ALA A 21 -3.77 1.33 -2.31
N GLU A 22 -4.62 0.56 -2.99
CA GLU A 22 -4.18 -0.54 -3.85
C GLU A 22 -4.46 -0.24 -5.32
N SER A 23 -3.51 -0.60 -6.17
CA SER A 23 -3.72 -0.63 -7.62
C SER A 23 -3.63 -2.08 -8.10
N CYS A 24 -2.44 -2.59 -8.41
CA CYS A 24 -2.29 -3.93 -9.00
C CYS A 24 -2.77 -5.07 -8.09
N THR A 25 -2.80 -4.88 -6.79
CA THR A 25 -3.26 -5.90 -5.85
C THR A 25 -4.78 -5.98 -5.71
N GLY A 26 -5.50 -4.98 -6.20
CA GLY A 26 -6.94 -5.01 -6.42
C GLY A 26 -7.82 -5.40 -5.23
N GLY A 27 -7.37 -5.14 -3.99
CA GLY A 27 -8.10 -5.48 -2.77
C GLY A 27 -7.46 -6.60 -1.96
N LEU A 28 -6.42 -7.26 -2.47
CA LEU A 28 -5.77 -8.37 -1.75
C LEU A 28 -5.15 -7.92 -0.43
N LEU A 29 -4.57 -6.72 -0.38
CA LEU A 29 -3.98 -6.20 0.86
C LEU A 29 -5.07 -5.91 1.89
N ALA A 30 -6.15 -5.25 1.49
CA ALA A 30 -7.29 -5.01 2.37
C ALA A 30 -7.88 -6.33 2.89
N GLY A 31 -8.00 -7.33 1.99
CA GLY A 31 -8.45 -8.67 2.36
C GLY A 31 -7.55 -9.31 3.40
N GLU A 32 -6.24 -9.18 3.24
CA GLU A 32 -5.28 -9.74 4.21
C GLU A 32 -5.33 -9.00 5.54
N LEU A 33 -5.43 -7.67 5.53
CA LEU A 33 -5.53 -6.86 6.76
C LEU A 33 -6.79 -7.17 7.56
N THR A 34 -7.82 -7.68 6.92
CA THR A 34 -9.11 -8.02 7.55
C THR A 34 -9.29 -9.52 7.80
N ARG A 35 -8.26 -10.33 7.55
CA ARG A 35 -8.37 -11.79 7.62
C ARG A 35 -8.54 -12.31 9.05
N LEU A 36 -7.95 -11.65 10.03
CA LEU A 36 -8.00 -12.10 11.42
C LEU A 36 -9.14 -11.44 12.19
N SER A 37 -9.70 -12.19 13.14
CA SER A 37 -10.69 -11.64 14.07
C SER A 37 -10.09 -10.47 14.85
N GLY A 38 -10.86 -9.42 15.05
CA GLY A 38 -10.39 -8.21 15.74
C GLY A 38 -9.89 -7.12 14.79
N SER A 39 -9.83 -7.39 13.50
CA SER A 39 -9.29 -6.44 12.53
C SER A 39 -10.08 -5.13 12.43
N SER A 40 -11.36 -5.13 12.79
CA SER A 40 -12.17 -3.91 12.76
C SER A 40 -11.67 -2.83 13.71
N ALA A 41 -10.90 -3.20 14.74
CA ALA A 41 -10.32 -2.23 15.66
C ALA A 41 -9.15 -1.45 15.02
N ILE A 42 -8.53 -1.99 13.99
CA ILE A 42 -7.33 -1.41 13.38
C ILE A 42 -7.53 -0.94 11.93
N PHE A 43 -8.61 -1.36 11.26
CA PHE A 43 -8.82 -1.10 9.84
C PHE A 43 -10.26 -0.69 9.59
N ALA A 44 -10.46 0.50 9.05
CA ALA A 44 -11.79 1.02 8.74
C ALA A 44 -11.99 1.27 7.24
N TYR A 45 -10.97 1.76 6.55
CA TYR A 45 -11.05 2.14 5.14
C TYR A 45 -9.94 1.47 4.35
N GLY A 46 -10.28 0.99 3.15
CA GLY A 46 -9.32 0.59 2.14
C GLY A 46 -9.74 1.18 0.80
N PHE A 47 -8.78 1.57 -0.02
CA PHE A 47 -9.04 2.21 -1.30
C PHE A 47 -8.48 1.34 -2.43
N VAL A 48 -9.35 0.88 -3.31
CA VAL A 48 -8.91 0.20 -4.53
C VAL A 48 -9.01 1.23 -5.66
N THR A 49 -7.86 1.77 -6.05
CA THR A 49 -7.76 2.81 -7.07
C THR A 49 -7.00 2.27 -8.27
N TYR A 50 -7.66 1.38 -9.00
CA TYR A 50 -7.03 0.62 -10.06
C TYR A 50 -6.64 1.50 -11.26
N SER A 51 -7.49 2.48 -11.60
CA SER A 51 -7.23 3.41 -12.71
C SER A 51 -6.51 4.67 -12.23
N ASN A 52 -5.92 5.38 -13.18
CA ASN A 52 -5.31 6.68 -12.88
C ASN A 52 -6.36 7.70 -12.44
N LEU A 53 -7.54 7.68 -13.04
CA LEU A 53 -8.62 8.57 -12.65
C LEU A 53 -9.05 8.34 -11.19
N ALA A 54 -9.18 7.07 -10.79
CA ALA A 54 -9.51 6.75 -9.40
C ALA A 54 -8.44 7.24 -8.42
N LYS A 55 -7.16 7.13 -8.79
CA LYS A 55 -6.07 7.66 -7.98
C LYS A 55 -6.21 9.17 -7.77
N GLN A 56 -6.58 9.89 -8.81
CA GLN A 56 -6.79 11.33 -8.74
C GLN A 56 -8.01 11.68 -7.90
N GLU A 57 -9.15 11.07 -8.19
CA GLU A 57 -10.42 11.42 -7.55
C GLU A 57 -10.47 11.04 -6.07
N LEU A 58 -10.01 9.85 -5.73
CA LEU A 58 -10.12 9.34 -4.37
C LEU A 58 -8.93 9.71 -3.48
N LEU A 59 -7.73 9.79 -4.04
CA LEU A 59 -6.51 9.96 -3.25
C LEU A 59 -5.82 11.30 -3.49
N GLY A 60 -6.29 12.08 -4.46
CA GLY A 60 -5.68 13.37 -4.77
C GLY A 60 -4.33 13.26 -5.46
N VAL A 61 -4.03 12.12 -6.11
CA VAL A 61 -2.83 11.99 -6.92
C VAL A 61 -2.88 13.01 -8.05
N LYS A 62 -1.81 13.76 -8.24
CA LYS A 62 -1.77 14.82 -9.24
C LYS A 62 -1.64 14.24 -10.65
N ASN A 63 -2.39 14.83 -11.59
CA ASN A 63 -2.29 14.43 -12.99
C ASN A 63 -0.86 14.60 -13.51
N GLU A 64 -0.18 15.67 -13.11
CA GLU A 64 1.21 15.93 -13.52
C GLU A 64 2.15 14.81 -13.06
N THR A 65 1.94 14.30 -11.85
CA THR A 65 2.73 13.19 -11.31
C THR A 65 2.53 11.93 -12.15
N LEU A 66 1.28 11.63 -12.49
CA LEU A 66 0.96 10.47 -13.32
C LEU A 66 1.53 10.60 -14.73
N GLN A 67 1.48 11.79 -15.33
CA GLN A 67 2.02 12.01 -16.66
C GLN A 67 3.54 11.97 -16.70
N GLN A 68 4.19 12.54 -15.68
CA GLN A 68 5.65 12.62 -15.66
C GLN A 68 6.30 11.30 -15.24
N PHE A 69 5.76 10.63 -14.23
CA PHE A 69 6.38 9.45 -13.63
C PHE A 69 5.62 8.15 -13.87
N GLY A 70 4.35 8.24 -14.26
CA GLY A 70 3.48 7.08 -14.43
C GLY A 70 2.90 6.57 -13.12
N ALA A 71 1.97 5.61 -13.25
CA ALA A 71 1.30 5.03 -12.08
C ALA A 71 2.27 4.20 -11.24
N VAL A 72 3.22 3.51 -11.87
CA VAL A 72 4.21 2.66 -11.19
C VAL A 72 5.46 3.49 -10.95
N SER A 73 5.45 4.26 -9.89
CA SER A 73 6.55 5.14 -9.52
C SER A 73 6.49 5.44 -8.02
N VAL A 74 7.65 5.77 -7.45
CA VAL A 74 7.71 6.15 -6.03
C VAL A 74 6.97 7.46 -5.79
N GLU A 75 6.98 8.36 -6.78
CA GLU A 75 6.25 9.63 -6.68
C GLU A 75 4.74 9.39 -6.57
N THR A 76 4.20 8.49 -7.38
CA THR A 76 2.76 8.19 -7.36
C THR A 76 2.35 7.46 -6.08
N VAL A 77 3.10 6.45 -5.63
CA VAL A 77 2.72 5.74 -4.39
C VAL A 77 2.86 6.63 -3.16
N LYS A 78 3.77 7.59 -3.18
CA LYS A 78 3.88 8.58 -2.10
C LYS A 78 2.58 9.38 -2.00
N GLU A 79 2.08 9.89 -3.11
CA GLU A 79 0.83 10.65 -3.14
C GLU A 79 -0.38 9.78 -2.79
N MET A 80 -0.40 8.52 -3.28
CA MET A 80 -1.45 7.57 -2.92
C MET A 80 -1.49 7.32 -1.40
N ALA A 81 -0.35 7.06 -0.81
CA ALA A 81 -0.27 6.78 0.62
C ALA A 81 -0.69 7.99 1.46
N ASN A 82 -0.22 9.18 1.11
CA ASN A 82 -0.58 10.41 1.82
C ASN A 82 -2.07 10.73 1.68
N GLY A 83 -2.62 10.55 0.49
CA GLY A 83 -4.05 10.76 0.26
C GLY A 83 -4.91 9.80 1.06
N ALA A 84 -4.54 8.53 1.08
CA ALA A 84 -5.26 7.51 1.86
C ALA A 84 -5.18 7.80 3.36
N LEU A 85 -3.99 8.18 3.84
CA LEU A 85 -3.79 8.50 5.26
C LEU A 85 -4.76 9.60 5.72
N GLN A 86 -4.86 10.65 4.92
CA GLN A 86 -5.73 11.79 5.23
C GLN A 86 -7.21 11.41 5.15
N LYS A 87 -7.63 10.72 4.09
CA LYS A 87 -9.02 10.30 3.90
C LYS A 87 -9.51 9.40 5.02
N ALA A 88 -8.69 8.45 5.43
CA ALA A 88 -9.04 7.49 6.48
C ALA A 88 -8.79 8.03 7.88
N ASN A 89 -8.09 9.14 8.02
CA ASN A 89 -7.61 9.65 9.30
C ASN A 89 -6.90 8.55 10.08
N ALA A 90 -6.00 7.85 9.40
CA ALA A 90 -5.30 6.70 9.95
C ALA A 90 -3.92 7.10 10.45
N ASP A 91 -3.28 6.18 11.20
CA ASP A 91 -1.90 6.36 11.67
C ASP A 91 -0.90 5.88 10.64
N TYR A 92 -1.27 4.88 9.85
CA TYR A 92 -0.45 4.29 8.78
C TYR A 92 -1.27 4.15 7.51
N ALA A 93 -0.64 4.40 6.37
CA ALA A 93 -1.23 4.11 5.07
C ALA A 93 -0.22 3.40 4.20
N LEU A 94 -0.58 2.23 3.70
CA LEU A 94 0.21 1.47 2.74
C LEU A 94 -0.33 1.74 1.33
N ALA A 95 0.56 1.95 0.37
CA ALA A 95 0.18 2.11 -1.03
C ALA A 95 0.97 1.13 -1.90
N ILE A 96 0.31 0.55 -2.89
CA ILE A 96 0.91 -0.39 -3.84
C ILE A 96 0.48 -0.02 -5.25
N SER A 97 1.44 0.12 -6.16
CA SER A 97 1.19 0.28 -7.59
C SER A 97 2.28 -0.44 -8.36
N GLY A 98 1.89 -1.33 -9.28
CA GLY A 98 2.86 -2.19 -9.94
C GLY A 98 2.36 -2.81 -11.23
N ILE A 99 3.25 -3.56 -11.87
CA ILE A 99 3.00 -4.28 -13.11
C ILE A 99 3.00 -5.77 -12.81
N ALA A 100 1.80 -6.33 -12.67
CA ALA A 100 1.64 -7.74 -12.31
C ALA A 100 1.88 -8.69 -13.50
N GLY A 101 1.77 -8.19 -14.72
CA GLY A 101 1.98 -9.00 -15.92
C GLY A 101 0.77 -9.88 -16.27
N PRO A 102 0.90 -10.72 -17.29
CA PRO A 102 2.09 -10.91 -18.15
C PRO A 102 2.38 -9.76 -19.12
N THR A 103 1.47 -8.81 -19.24
CA THR A 103 1.60 -7.64 -20.12
C THR A 103 1.88 -6.38 -19.31
N GLY A 104 2.16 -5.27 -20.01
CA GLY A 104 2.31 -3.96 -19.39
C GLY A 104 3.73 -3.56 -19.05
N GLY A 105 4.68 -4.48 -19.14
CA GLY A 105 6.08 -4.18 -18.85
C GLY A 105 6.73 -3.34 -19.95
N THR A 106 7.72 -2.54 -19.54
CA THR A 106 8.56 -1.75 -20.44
C THR A 106 10.03 -2.02 -20.08
N PRO A 107 11.01 -1.61 -20.94
CA PRO A 107 12.42 -1.81 -20.59
C PRO A 107 12.82 -1.19 -19.25
N ASN A 108 12.27 -0.03 -18.90
CA ASN A 108 12.59 0.66 -17.65
C ASN A 108 11.77 0.15 -16.48
N LYS A 109 10.57 -0.39 -16.74
CA LYS A 109 9.68 -0.93 -15.73
C LYS A 109 9.17 -2.30 -16.21
N PRO A 110 9.99 -3.35 -16.07
CA PRO A 110 9.58 -4.68 -16.53
C PRO A 110 8.45 -5.25 -15.66
N VAL A 111 7.80 -6.29 -16.17
CA VAL A 111 6.79 -7.04 -15.40
C VAL A 111 7.42 -7.45 -14.07
N GLY A 112 6.67 -7.27 -12.99
CA GLY A 112 7.14 -7.53 -11.63
C GLY A 112 7.65 -6.30 -10.91
N THR A 113 7.76 -5.16 -11.60
CA THR A 113 8.10 -3.88 -10.94
C THR A 113 6.92 -3.42 -10.12
N VAL A 114 7.13 -3.27 -8.80
CA VAL A 114 6.09 -2.82 -7.88
C VAL A 114 6.67 -1.76 -6.96
N CYS A 115 5.97 -0.65 -6.86
CA CYS A 115 6.32 0.45 -5.97
C CYS A 115 5.42 0.44 -4.74
N PHE A 116 6.02 0.79 -3.60
CA PHE A 116 5.36 0.78 -2.30
C PHE A 116 5.52 2.13 -1.62
N GLY A 117 4.48 2.56 -0.94
CA GLY A 117 4.53 3.72 -0.06
C GLY A 117 4.01 3.36 1.32
N LEU A 118 4.62 3.93 2.34
CA LEU A 118 4.13 3.85 3.72
C LEU A 118 4.15 5.25 4.29
N ALA A 119 2.96 5.80 4.52
CA ALA A 119 2.81 7.13 5.10
C ALA A 119 2.45 7.05 6.57
N THR A 120 3.08 7.90 7.35
CA THR A 120 2.69 8.19 8.73
C THR A 120 2.49 9.71 8.84
N LYS A 121 2.09 10.20 9.99
CA LYS A 121 1.91 11.65 10.20
C LYS A 121 3.21 12.42 10.00
N ASN A 122 4.35 11.78 10.21
CA ASN A 122 5.65 12.47 10.23
C ASN A 122 6.47 12.26 8.96
N GLN A 123 6.25 11.18 8.22
CA GLN A 123 7.08 10.87 7.06
C GLN A 123 6.36 9.91 6.10
N THR A 124 6.88 9.83 4.89
CA THR A 124 6.45 8.84 3.91
C THR A 124 7.69 8.12 3.39
N LEU A 125 7.70 6.80 3.54
CA LEU A 125 8.74 5.93 3.00
C LEU A 125 8.28 5.38 1.67
N THR A 126 9.19 5.24 0.71
CA THR A 126 8.90 4.62 -0.58
C THR A 126 9.94 3.57 -0.91
N GLN A 127 9.55 2.58 -1.69
CA GLN A 127 10.42 1.48 -2.10
C GLN A 127 9.97 0.94 -3.44
N THR A 128 10.92 0.52 -4.27
CA THR A 128 10.65 -0.20 -5.51
C THR A 128 11.21 -1.60 -5.40
N LYS A 129 10.42 -2.60 -5.77
CA LYS A 129 10.85 -4.01 -5.80
C LYS A 129 10.59 -4.60 -7.18
N HIS A 130 11.34 -5.65 -7.48
CA HIS A 130 11.19 -6.42 -8.71
C HIS A 130 10.92 -7.86 -8.34
N PHE A 131 9.68 -8.31 -8.57
CA PHE A 131 9.27 -9.68 -8.25
C PHE A 131 9.24 -10.53 -9.52
N SER A 132 9.47 -11.83 -9.35
CA SER A 132 9.40 -12.82 -10.42
C SER A 132 8.22 -13.73 -10.21
N GLY A 133 7.72 -14.32 -11.30
CA GLY A 133 6.66 -15.30 -11.26
C GLY A 133 5.45 -14.92 -12.08
N SER A 134 4.36 -15.64 -11.87
CA SER A 134 3.08 -15.38 -12.51
C SER A 134 2.44 -14.10 -11.96
N ARG A 135 1.38 -13.65 -12.64
CA ARG A 135 0.58 -12.52 -12.17
C ARG A 135 0.12 -12.70 -10.72
N ASP A 136 -0.40 -13.88 -10.38
CA ASP A 136 -0.87 -14.17 -9.02
C ASP A 136 0.28 -14.14 -8.01
N GLU A 137 1.42 -14.71 -8.39
CA GLU A 137 2.59 -14.73 -7.52
C GLU A 137 3.15 -13.33 -7.27
N ILE A 138 3.19 -12.49 -8.29
CA ILE A 138 3.66 -11.10 -8.15
C ILE A 138 2.73 -10.31 -7.21
N ARG A 139 1.42 -10.45 -7.40
CA ARG A 139 0.42 -9.78 -6.55
C ARG A 139 0.54 -10.24 -5.09
N GLN A 140 0.72 -11.53 -4.86
CA GLN A 140 0.87 -12.06 -3.50
C GLN A 140 2.17 -11.59 -2.85
N GLN A 141 3.28 -11.59 -3.59
CA GLN A 141 4.56 -11.07 -3.09
C GLN A 141 4.45 -9.59 -2.73
N ALA A 142 3.68 -8.81 -3.51
CA ALA A 142 3.46 -7.41 -3.22
C ALA A 142 2.72 -7.22 -1.89
N VAL A 143 1.69 -8.01 -1.64
CA VAL A 143 0.96 -7.97 -0.36
C VAL A 143 1.88 -8.33 0.81
N ASP A 144 2.64 -9.40 0.65
CA ASP A 144 3.56 -9.86 1.71
C ASP A 144 4.61 -8.82 2.03
N TYR A 145 5.18 -8.19 1.00
CA TYR A 145 6.18 -7.14 1.20
C TYR A 145 5.58 -5.90 1.87
N ALA A 146 4.37 -5.50 1.48
CA ALA A 146 3.70 -4.35 2.11
C ALA A 146 3.49 -4.58 3.60
N LEU A 147 3.07 -5.77 4.00
CA LEU A 147 2.90 -6.11 5.41
C LEU A 147 4.24 -6.11 6.15
N GLN A 148 5.30 -6.62 5.52
CA GLN A 148 6.63 -6.60 6.11
C GLN A 148 7.13 -5.16 6.30
N LEU A 149 6.90 -4.29 5.30
CA LEU A 149 7.26 -2.88 5.37
C LEU A 149 6.54 -2.20 6.53
N LEU A 150 5.26 -2.47 6.70
CA LEU A 150 4.48 -1.93 7.83
C LEU A 150 5.05 -2.42 9.16
N LYS A 151 5.26 -3.73 9.31
CA LYS A 151 5.77 -4.32 10.55
C LYS A 151 7.10 -3.69 10.97
N GLU A 152 8.01 -3.50 10.02
CA GLU A 152 9.33 -2.94 10.30
C GLU A 152 9.30 -1.47 10.72
N ASN A 153 8.18 -0.78 10.51
CA ASN A 153 8.06 0.65 10.78
C ASN A 153 6.97 0.99 11.80
N LEU A 154 6.50 0.01 12.55
CA LEU A 154 5.55 0.26 13.63
C LEU A 154 6.19 1.09 14.72
N TYR A 155 5.46 2.06 15.26
CA TYR A 155 5.93 2.92 16.34
C TYR A 155 4.95 2.92 17.48
N GLU A 156 5.42 3.29 18.69
CA GLU A 156 4.58 3.41 19.87
C GLU A 156 3.94 4.78 19.90
N THR A 157 2.68 4.82 20.35
CA THR A 157 1.99 6.08 20.58
C THR A 157 2.60 6.75 21.81
N ILE A 158 3.03 8.01 21.63
CA ILE A 158 3.53 8.82 22.75
C ILE A 158 2.31 9.40 23.46
N SER A 159 2.17 9.04 24.72
CA SER A 159 1.08 9.53 25.57
C SER A 159 1.43 10.87 26.23
#